data_5030364850324ddc3e391a93e9a0f98f
#
_entry.id   5030364850324ddc3e391a93e9a0f98f
#
_cell.length_a   1.000
_cell.length_b   1.000
_cell.length_c   1.000
_cell.angle_alpha   90.00
_cell.angle_beta   90.00
_cell.angle_gamma   90.00
#
_symmetry.space_group_name_H-M   'P 1'
#
loop_
_entity.id
_entity.type
_entity.pdbx_description
1 polymer ?
#
loop_
_entity_poly.entity_id
_entity_poly.type
_entity_poly.pdbx_seq_one_letter_code
_entity_poly.pdbx_strand_id
1 'polypeptide(L)'
;LGQAILLRGFYYLKLAMIYCQAYNAEGVDPKTALGVPLILTMDLTDDYPERSSLETLYGQVEEDLLTATSLLEENDEPDNVYRVGNIAAYVLLSRFYLFRGSDEDLDKAIQYAQMAIEQGPMLTRLSMLVGTDKSIYDSDASSEVVWCYGGKSFYNSSSPYFFTQSYQEIVPWDVSSQLLGAYGTNDLRDDVYFSTDFVRGTYGSKIGYNS
;
A
#
# COMPACT_ATOMS: atom_id res chain seq x y z
N LEU A 1 -4.28 16.93 13.11
CA LEU A 1 -2.97 17.33 12.59
C LEU A 1 -2.15 16.11 12.17
N GLY A 2 -1.95 15.11 13.03
CA GLY A 2 -1.15 13.91 12.74
C GLY A 2 -1.53 13.20 11.45
N GLN A 3 -2.82 13.00 11.18
CA GLN A 3 -3.31 12.40 9.94
C GLN A 3 -2.89 13.19 8.68
N ALA A 4 -2.95 14.52 8.72
CA ALA A 4 -2.58 15.36 7.58
C ALA A 4 -1.05 15.29 7.31
N ILE A 5 -0.24 15.32 8.36
CA ILE A 5 1.22 15.18 8.26
C ILE A 5 1.59 13.81 7.70
N LEU A 6 0.96 12.74 8.18
CA LEU A 6 1.19 11.39 7.68
C LEU A 6 0.86 11.26 6.20
N LEU A 7 -0.27 11.82 5.77
CA LEU A 7 -0.66 11.83 4.36
C LEU A 7 0.34 12.62 3.51
N ARG A 8 0.89 13.72 3.99
CA ARG A 8 1.95 14.46 3.29
C ARG A 8 3.17 13.59 3.08
N GLY A 9 3.70 12.97 4.13
CA GLY A 9 4.84 12.05 4.03
C GLY A 9 4.55 10.87 3.09
N PHE A 10 3.37 10.27 3.21
CA PHE A 10 2.94 9.17 2.33
C PHE A 10 2.91 9.58 0.85
N TYR A 11 2.33 10.74 0.52
CA TYR A 11 2.28 11.18 -0.88
C TYR A 11 3.66 11.57 -1.41
N TYR A 12 4.52 12.19 -0.62
CA TYR A 12 5.90 12.45 -1.04
C TYR A 12 6.68 11.15 -1.27
N LEU A 13 6.50 10.13 -0.41
CA LEU A 13 7.08 8.82 -0.64
C LEU A 13 6.57 8.18 -1.94
N LYS A 14 5.26 8.28 -2.23
CA LYS A 14 4.69 7.81 -3.49
C LYS A 14 5.26 8.54 -4.71
N LEU A 15 5.41 9.85 -4.64
CA LEU A 15 6.03 10.65 -5.69
C LEU A 15 7.50 10.25 -5.89
N ALA A 16 8.24 10.02 -4.81
CA ALA A 16 9.61 9.52 -4.89
C ALA A 16 9.69 8.19 -5.64
N MET A 17 8.82 7.24 -5.31
CA MET A 17 8.79 5.91 -5.95
C MET A 17 8.46 5.96 -7.45
N ILE A 18 7.70 6.97 -7.91
CA ILE A 18 7.27 7.09 -9.30
C ILE A 18 8.26 7.91 -10.13
N TYR A 19 8.81 8.99 -9.57
CA TYR A 19 9.54 10.01 -10.33
C TYR A 19 11.03 10.11 -10.01
N CYS A 20 11.52 9.36 -9.03
CA CYS A 20 12.91 9.41 -8.62
C CYS A 20 13.60 8.06 -8.82
N GLN A 21 14.93 8.07 -8.75
CA GLN A 21 15.72 6.85 -8.65
C GLN A 21 15.53 6.22 -7.27
N ALA A 22 15.71 4.91 -7.15
CA ALA A 22 15.69 4.27 -5.84
C ALA A 22 16.85 4.82 -4.97
N TYR A 23 16.55 5.10 -3.71
CA TYR A 23 17.49 5.77 -2.79
C TYR A 23 18.82 5.04 -2.63
N ASN A 24 18.77 3.72 -2.59
CA ASN A 24 19.92 2.82 -2.41
C ASN A 24 20.36 2.12 -3.67
N ALA A 25 19.98 2.61 -4.86
CA ALA A 25 20.41 2.00 -6.11
C ALA A 25 21.92 2.17 -6.33
N GLU A 26 22.53 1.18 -6.94
CA GLU A 26 23.96 1.22 -7.29
C GLU A 26 24.28 2.45 -8.17
N GLY A 27 25.28 3.21 -7.76
CA GLY A 27 25.71 4.43 -8.47
C GLY A 27 24.83 5.67 -8.23
N VAL A 28 23.84 5.60 -7.38
CA VAL A 28 23.02 6.75 -6.97
C VAL A 28 23.59 7.37 -5.70
N ASP A 29 23.96 8.66 -5.78
CA ASP A 29 24.27 9.48 -4.61
C ASP A 29 23.02 10.30 -4.25
N PRO A 30 22.34 10.02 -3.13
CA PRO A 30 21.12 10.73 -2.73
C PRO A 30 21.28 12.24 -2.55
N LYS A 31 22.50 12.73 -2.31
CA LYS A 31 22.79 14.16 -2.16
C LYS A 31 22.72 14.93 -3.46
N THR A 32 23.03 14.26 -4.56
CA THR A 32 23.06 14.84 -5.92
C THR A 32 21.95 14.36 -6.81
N ALA A 33 21.41 13.18 -6.54
CA ALA A 33 20.25 12.65 -7.25
C ALA A 33 19.00 13.52 -7.01
N LEU A 34 18.22 13.73 -8.07
CA LEU A 34 17.07 14.63 -8.00
C LEU A 34 15.85 13.92 -7.40
N GLY A 35 15.32 14.52 -6.34
CA GLY A 35 14.00 14.25 -5.76
C GLY A 35 12.86 14.89 -6.55
N VAL A 36 11.76 15.19 -5.88
CA VAL A 36 10.67 16.04 -6.40
C VAL A 36 10.70 17.41 -5.72
N PRO A 37 10.02 18.44 -6.25
CA PRO A 37 9.86 19.71 -5.55
C PRO A 37 9.15 19.49 -4.20
N LEU A 38 9.69 20.07 -3.14
CA LEU A 38 9.06 20.07 -1.82
C LEU A 38 8.29 21.38 -1.61
N ILE A 39 6.98 21.27 -1.47
CA ILE A 39 6.08 22.38 -1.17
C ILE A 39 5.52 22.18 0.23
N LEU A 40 6.08 22.88 1.20
CA LEU A 40 5.77 22.70 2.62
C LEU A 40 4.93 23.85 3.19
N THR A 41 4.73 24.92 2.43
CA THR A 41 3.91 26.08 2.81
C THR A 41 2.73 26.22 1.86
N MET A 42 1.71 26.96 2.30
CA MET A 42 0.54 27.27 1.48
C MET A 42 0.67 28.61 0.74
N ASP A 43 1.87 29.20 0.73
CA ASP A 43 2.10 30.46 0.07
C ASP A 43 1.98 30.29 -1.44
N LEU A 44 1.16 31.15 -2.05
CA LEU A 44 1.05 31.21 -3.50
C LEU A 44 2.22 32.02 -4.03
N THR A 45 3.06 31.39 -4.82
CA THR A 45 4.17 32.03 -5.52
C THR A 45 4.05 31.76 -7.02
N ASP A 46 4.48 32.73 -7.82
CA ASP A 46 4.58 32.56 -9.27
C ASP A 46 5.87 31.81 -9.66
N ASP A 47 6.75 31.54 -8.69
CA ASP A 47 7.99 30.82 -8.92
C ASP A 47 7.72 29.31 -8.94
N TYR A 48 8.29 28.63 -9.93
CA TYR A 48 8.29 27.18 -10.00
C TYR A 48 9.34 26.62 -9.05
N PRO A 49 8.94 25.78 -8.04
CA PRO A 49 9.89 25.23 -7.12
C PRO A 49 10.84 24.26 -7.82
N GLU A 50 12.12 24.36 -7.52
CA GLU A 50 13.13 23.43 -8.01
C GLU A 50 12.97 22.04 -7.37
N ARG A 51 13.49 21.03 -8.05
CA ARG A 51 13.56 19.68 -7.48
C ARG A 51 14.55 19.66 -6.31
N SER A 52 14.15 19.09 -5.19
CA SER A 52 15.05 18.83 -4.07
C SER A 52 16.09 17.76 -4.40
N SER A 53 17.08 17.56 -3.55
CA SER A 53 17.84 16.31 -3.60
C SER A 53 17.00 15.16 -3.07
N LEU A 54 17.36 13.94 -3.45
CA LEU A 54 16.71 12.73 -2.98
C LEU A 54 16.88 12.58 -1.44
N GLU A 55 18.05 12.94 -0.91
CA GLU A 55 18.33 12.98 0.54
C GLU A 55 17.37 13.93 1.27
N THR A 56 17.19 15.15 0.76
CA THR A 56 16.27 16.14 1.36
C THR A 56 14.83 15.66 1.32
N LEU A 57 14.41 15.07 0.22
CA LEU A 57 13.06 14.51 0.06
C LEU A 57 12.80 13.39 1.08
N TYR A 58 13.72 12.43 1.19
CA TYR A 58 13.56 11.32 2.14
C TYR A 58 13.68 11.78 3.59
N GLY A 59 14.50 12.79 3.87
CA GLY A 59 14.57 13.43 5.20
C GLY A 59 13.22 14.05 5.59
N GLN A 60 12.56 14.75 4.67
CA GLN A 60 11.23 15.32 4.93
C GLN A 60 10.16 14.23 5.13
N VAL A 61 10.21 13.17 4.35
CA VAL A 61 9.30 12.02 4.52
C VAL A 61 9.48 11.37 5.88
N GLU A 62 10.73 11.16 6.32
CA GLU A 62 11.04 10.60 7.64
C GLU A 62 10.50 11.49 8.77
N GLU A 63 10.77 12.78 8.70
CA GLU A 63 10.28 13.76 9.68
C GLU A 63 8.75 13.77 9.77
N ASP A 64 8.07 13.77 8.63
CA ASP A 64 6.62 13.73 8.57
C ASP A 64 6.05 12.46 9.20
N LEU A 65 6.59 11.30 8.83
CA LEU A 65 6.11 10.02 9.35
C LEU A 65 6.35 9.89 10.86
N LEU A 66 7.52 10.28 11.37
CA LEU A 66 7.84 10.24 12.80
C LEU A 66 6.98 11.22 13.60
N THR A 67 6.83 12.45 13.11
CA THR A 67 5.98 13.46 13.76
C THR A 67 4.53 13.02 13.80
N ALA A 68 4.05 12.47 12.69
CA ALA A 68 2.67 11.96 12.61
C ALA A 68 2.44 10.80 13.58
N THR A 69 3.40 9.87 13.66
CA THR A 69 3.34 8.74 14.59
C THR A 69 3.19 9.22 16.02
N SER A 70 4.06 10.13 16.48
CA SER A 70 4.00 10.69 17.82
C SER A 70 2.64 11.34 18.13
N LEU A 71 2.08 12.09 17.17
CA LEU A 71 0.79 12.75 17.34
C LEU A 71 -0.39 11.77 17.31
N LEU A 72 -0.25 10.65 16.62
CA LEU A 72 -1.31 9.64 16.53
C LEU A 72 -1.31 8.70 17.74
N GLU A 73 -0.13 8.40 18.31
CA GLU A 73 -0.01 7.61 19.56
C GLU A 73 -0.67 8.27 20.77
N GLU A 74 -0.83 9.58 20.77
CA GLU A 74 -1.52 10.33 21.82
C GLU A 74 -3.05 10.21 21.77
N ASN A 75 -3.57 9.56 20.72
CA ASN A 75 -5.00 9.46 20.45
C ASN A 75 -5.41 8.00 20.22
N ASP A 76 -6.67 7.71 20.45
CA ASP A 76 -7.24 6.40 20.16
C ASP A 76 -7.21 6.09 18.65
N GLU A 77 -7.09 4.81 18.30
CA GLU A 77 -7.22 4.36 16.93
C GLU A 77 -8.58 4.79 16.33
N PRO A 78 -8.61 5.15 15.05
CA PRO A 78 -9.85 5.53 14.39
C PRO A 78 -10.89 4.40 14.38
N ASP A 79 -12.15 4.75 14.53
CA ASP A 79 -13.28 3.80 14.48
C ASP A 79 -13.47 3.12 13.12
N ASN A 80 -12.75 3.57 12.09
CA ASN A 80 -12.88 3.03 10.74
C ASN A 80 -11.57 3.08 9.96
N VAL A 81 -11.42 2.15 9.04
CA VAL A 81 -10.23 1.96 8.21
C VAL A 81 -9.97 3.06 7.17
N TYR A 82 -10.87 4.01 7.01
CA TYR A 82 -10.68 5.14 6.07
C TYR A 82 -9.95 6.32 6.71
N ARG A 83 -9.71 6.26 8.00
CA ARG A 83 -8.89 7.21 8.74
C ARG A 83 -7.57 6.58 9.14
N VAL A 84 -6.52 7.37 9.11
CA VAL A 84 -5.17 6.92 9.46
C VAL A 84 -5.00 6.95 10.97
N GLY A 85 -4.59 5.84 11.55
CA GLY A 85 -4.18 5.71 12.95
C GLY A 85 -2.70 5.41 13.11
N ASN A 86 -2.26 5.16 14.36
CA ASN A 86 -0.86 4.90 14.68
C ASN A 86 -0.35 3.59 14.04
N ILE A 87 -1.18 2.56 13.96
CA ILE A 87 -0.80 1.28 13.34
C ILE A 87 -0.46 1.46 11.86
N ALA A 88 -1.26 2.26 11.12
CA ALA A 88 -0.94 2.60 9.75
C ALA A 88 0.38 3.40 9.63
N ALA A 89 0.67 4.27 10.61
CA ALA A 89 1.93 4.99 10.67
C ALA A 89 3.12 4.04 10.86
N TYR A 90 3.02 3.05 11.74
CA TYR A 90 4.06 2.02 11.92
C TYR A 90 4.29 1.22 10.64
N VAL A 91 3.23 0.79 9.96
CA VAL A 91 3.34 0.09 8.66
C VAL A 91 4.05 0.96 7.62
N LEU A 92 3.72 2.25 7.55
CA LEU A 92 4.35 3.17 6.61
C LEU A 92 5.82 3.45 6.96
N LEU A 93 6.17 3.59 8.24
CA LEU A 93 7.56 3.73 8.70
C LEU A 93 8.38 2.47 8.39
N SER A 94 7.85 1.29 8.66
CA SER A 94 8.50 0.04 8.29
C SER A 94 8.81 -0.03 6.79
N ARG A 95 7.83 0.30 5.95
CA ARG A 95 8.03 0.33 4.48
C ARG A 95 9.00 1.41 4.03
N PHE A 96 8.95 2.59 4.63
CA PHE A 96 9.86 3.69 4.32
C PHE A 96 11.32 3.28 4.59
N TYR A 97 11.61 2.75 5.78
CA TYR A 97 12.95 2.31 6.13
C TYR A 97 13.41 1.13 5.27
N LEU A 98 12.53 0.19 4.95
CA LEU A 98 12.85 -0.91 4.04
C LEU A 98 13.26 -0.38 2.65
N PHE A 99 12.59 0.66 2.13
CA PHE A 99 12.90 1.23 0.81
C PHE A 99 14.16 2.10 0.82
N ARG A 100 14.46 2.77 1.93
CA ARG A 100 15.71 3.53 2.08
C ARG A 100 16.92 2.59 2.23
N GLY A 101 16.80 1.53 3.01
CA GLY A 101 17.55 0.29 2.90
C GLY A 101 19.01 0.33 3.37
N SER A 102 19.43 1.22 4.28
CA SER A 102 20.67 1.05 5.01
C SER A 102 20.55 -0.03 6.08
N ASP A 103 21.67 -0.55 6.62
CA ASP A 103 21.62 -1.55 7.69
C ASP A 103 20.84 -1.04 8.91
N GLU A 104 21.06 0.22 9.30
CA GLU A 104 20.31 0.89 10.36
C GLU A 104 18.82 1.01 10.04
N ASP A 105 18.49 1.26 8.78
CA ASP A 105 17.11 1.34 8.32
C ASP A 105 16.41 -0.01 8.38
N LEU A 106 17.11 -1.09 8.06
CA LEU A 106 16.54 -2.44 8.14
C LEU A 106 16.16 -2.80 9.58
N ASP A 107 16.98 -2.43 10.56
CA ASP A 107 16.67 -2.62 11.98
C ASP A 107 15.43 -1.82 12.39
N LYS A 108 15.31 -0.56 11.96
CA LYS A 108 14.12 0.27 12.19
C LYS A 108 12.89 -0.30 11.47
N ALA A 109 13.06 -0.80 10.25
CA ALA A 109 11.97 -1.43 9.51
C ALA A 109 11.40 -2.64 10.27
N ILE A 110 12.27 -3.48 10.84
CA ILE A 110 11.88 -4.62 11.68
C ILE A 110 11.16 -4.14 12.94
N GLN A 111 11.70 -3.15 13.63
CA GLN A 111 11.11 -2.59 14.85
C GLN A 111 9.68 -2.10 14.61
N TYR A 112 9.46 -1.28 13.59
CA TYR A 112 8.13 -0.74 13.28
C TYR A 112 7.18 -1.83 12.75
N ALA A 113 7.68 -2.83 12.03
CA ALA A 113 6.88 -3.98 11.64
C ALA A 113 6.39 -4.77 12.87
N GLN A 114 7.26 -4.99 13.87
CA GLN A 114 6.89 -5.64 15.11
C GLN A 114 5.83 -4.86 15.88
N MET A 115 5.99 -3.55 16.02
CA MET A 115 4.98 -2.69 16.65
C MET A 115 3.61 -2.79 15.94
N ALA A 116 3.62 -2.79 14.61
CA ALA A 116 2.40 -2.95 13.83
C ALA A 116 1.75 -4.33 14.01
N ILE A 117 2.52 -5.39 14.15
CA ILE A 117 2.02 -6.75 14.38
C ILE A 117 1.46 -6.91 15.80
N GLU A 118 2.16 -6.37 16.79
CA GLU A 118 1.79 -6.50 18.20
C GLU A 118 0.53 -5.71 18.56
N GLN A 119 0.35 -4.54 17.95
CA GLN A 119 -0.75 -3.62 18.24
C GLN A 119 -1.88 -3.67 17.19
N GLY A 120 -1.58 -4.22 16.02
CA GLY A 120 -2.50 -4.26 14.89
C GLY A 120 -3.56 -5.35 14.98
N PRO A 121 -4.48 -5.34 14.05
CA PRO A 121 -5.54 -6.34 14.00
C PRO A 121 -4.99 -7.71 13.65
N MET A 122 -5.70 -8.74 14.07
CA MET A 122 -5.35 -10.13 13.76
C MET A 122 -5.55 -10.42 12.27
N LEU A 123 -4.69 -11.30 11.74
CA LEU A 123 -4.82 -11.79 10.36
C LEU A 123 -6.16 -12.48 10.14
N THR A 124 -6.75 -12.25 8.99
CA THR A 124 -7.98 -12.89 8.54
C THR A 124 -7.71 -14.36 8.20
N ARG A 125 -8.52 -15.26 8.72
CA ARG A 125 -8.44 -16.68 8.35
C ARG A 125 -9.02 -16.87 6.95
N LEU A 126 -8.22 -17.35 6.01
CA LEU A 126 -8.67 -17.59 4.63
C LEU A 126 -9.89 -18.52 4.57
N SER A 127 -10.01 -19.46 5.50
CA SER A 127 -11.18 -20.34 5.59
C SER A 127 -12.52 -19.61 5.76
N MET A 128 -12.50 -18.37 6.25
CA MET A 128 -13.72 -17.54 6.35
C MET A 128 -14.12 -16.89 5.04
N LEU A 129 -13.21 -16.86 4.07
CA LEU A 129 -13.41 -16.25 2.76
C LEU A 129 -13.73 -17.28 1.67
N VAL A 130 -13.43 -18.57 1.92
CA VAL A 130 -13.74 -19.66 0.97
C VAL A 130 -15.23 -19.72 0.67
N GLY A 131 -15.58 -19.78 -0.59
CA GLY A 131 -16.97 -19.83 -1.06
C GLY A 131 -17.72 -18.49 -0.96
N THR A 132 -17.06 -17.42 -0.59
CA THR A 132 -17.60 -16.05 -0.63
C THR A 132 -17.09 -15.30 -1.85
N ASP A 133 -17.69 -14.15 -2.12
CA ASP A 133 -17.20 -13.17 -3.10
C ASP A 133 -16.23 -12.15 -2.49
N LYS A 134 -15.79 -12.37 -1.24
CA LYS A 134 -14.94 -11.48 -0.46
C LYS A 134 -13.46 -11.84 -0.57
N SER A 135 -12.61 -10.85 -0.37
CA SER A 135 -11.15 -11.00 -0.35
C SER A 135 -10.54 -10.45 0.94
N ILE A 136 -9.26 -10.71 1.16
CA ILE A 136 -8.50 -10.14 2.29
C ILE A 136 -8.36 -8.61 2.20
N TYR A 137 -8.61 -8.02 1.04
CA TYR A 137 -8.57 -6.56 0.83
C TYR A 137 -9.92 -5.89 1.05
N ASP A 138 -10.98 -6.67 1.28
CA ASP A 138 -12.31 -6.15 1.56
C ASP A 138 -12.41 -5.77 3.04
N SER A 139 -12.50 -4.48 3.32
CA SER A 139 -12.56 -3.95 4.68
C SER A 139 -13.78 -4.43 5.48
N ASP A 140 -14.83 -4.90 4.80
CA ASP A 140 -16.03 -5.43 5.45
C ASP A 140 -15.91 -6.92 5.79
N ALA A 141 -14.92 -7.61 5.22
CA ALA A 141 -14.72 -9.05 5.39
C ALA A 141 -13.38 -9.42 6.03
N SER A 142 -12.42 -8.51 6.00
CA SER A 142 -11.06 -8.73 6.48
C SER A 142 -10.74 -7.85 7.68
N SER A 143 -10.37 -8.48 8.80
CA SER A 143 -9.91 -7.78 9.99
C SER A 143 -8.51 -7.19 9.84
N GLU A 144 -7.72 -7.65 8.90
CA GLU A 144 -6.31 -7.24 8.73
C GLU A 144 -6.12 -5.94 7.94
N VAL A 145 -7.19 -5.34 7.44
CA VAL A 145 -7.13 -4.05 6.77
C VAL A 145 -6.92 -2.95 7.79
N VAL A 146 -5.71 -2.42 7.84
CA VAL A 146 -5.33 -1.35 8.77
C VAL A 146 -5.79 0.02 8.28
N TRP A 147 -5.60 0.28 7.00
CA TRP A 147 -5.99 1.55 6.39
C TRP A 147 -6.31 1.37 4.91
N CYS A 148 -7.43 1.94 4.51
CA CYS A 148 -7.91 1.94 3.13
C CYS A 148 -8.09 3.38 2.64
N TYR A 149 -7.42 3.74 1.57
CA TYR A 149 -7.60 5.04 0.92
C TYR A 149 -8.27 4.84 -0.45
N GLY A 150 -9.26 5.66 -0.72
CA GLY A 150 -10.10 5.55 -1.92
C GLY A 150 -11.51 5.10 -1.56
N GLY A 151 -12.49 5.56 -2.32
CA GLY A 151 -13.89 5.19 -2.12
C GLY A 151 -14.29 3.95 -2.90
N LYS A 152 -15.32 3.25 -2.45
CA LYS A 152 -15.94 2.13 -3.17
C LYS A 152 -16.29 2.47 -4.63
N SER A 153 -16.60 3.72 -4.92
CA SER A 153 -16.91 4.18 -6.27
C SER A 153 -15.75 4.20 -7.25
N PHE A 154 -14.51 4.14 -6.78
CA PHE A 154 -13.35 4.07 -7.66
C PHE A 154 -13.24 2.71 -8.36
N TYR A 155 -13.78 1.66 -7.73
CA TYR A 155 -13.78 0.30 -8.28
C TYR A 155 -15.03 -0.03 -9.10
N ASN A 156 -16.12 0.75 -8.92
CA ASN A 156 -17.44 0.39 -9.46
C ASN A 156 -17.69 0.81 -10.89
N SER A 157 -16.90 1.65 -11.50
CA SER A 157 -17.37 2.15 -12.79
C SER A 157 -16.41 2.05 -13.95
N SER A 158 -15.15 1.79 -13.73
CA SER A 158 -14.30 2.03 -14.90
C SER A 158 -12.86 1.58 -14.80
N SER A 159 -12.48 0.73 -13.90
CA SER A 159 -11.14 0.18 -13.99
C SER A 159 -11.17 -1.22 -14.62
N PRO A 160 -11.40 -1.25 -15.93
CA PRO A 160 -11.41 -2.49 -16.69
C PRO A 160 -10.00 -3.03 -16.88
N TYR A 161 -8.98 -2.37 -16.29
CA TYR A 161 -7.62 -2.57 -16.76
C TYR A 161 -6.83 -3.62 -16.01
N PHE A 162 -7.32 -4.13 -14.89
CA PHE A 162 -6.50 -5.08 -14.19
C PHE A 162 -6.94 -6.53 -14.35
N PHE A 163 -8.23 -6.88 -14.45
CA PHE A 163 -8.57 -8.31 -14.46
C PHE A 163 -9.78 -8.74 -15.29
N THR A 164 -10.73 -7.87 -15.63
CA THR A 164 -11.78 -8.20 -16.61
C THR A 164 -12.33 -6.98 -17.30
N GLN A 165 -12.55 -7.08 -18.60
CA GLN A 165 -13.47 -6.22 -19.30
C GLN A 165 -14.87 -6.87 -19.24
N SER A 166 -15.73 -6.33 -18.38
CA SER A 166 -17.10 -6.84 -18.26
C SER A 166 -17.94 -6.64 -19.55
N TYR A 167 -17.46 -5.84 -20.48
CA TYR A 167 -18.18 -5.55 -21.73
C TYR A 167 -17.95 -6.56 -22.85
N GLN A 168 -16.94 -7.41 -22.77
CA GLN A 168 -16.65 -8.38 -23.84
C GLN A 168 -16.27 -9.77 -23.33
N GLU A 169 -16.48 -10.06 -22.05
CA GLU A 169 -16.18 -11.38 -21.47
C GLU A 169 -14.74 -11.86 -21.77
N ILE A 170 -13.80 -10.94 -21.99
CA ILE A 170 -12.40 -11.28 -22.22
C ILE A 170 -11.66 -11.06 -20.91
N VAL A 171 -11.12 -12.12 -20.36
CA VAL A 171 -10.12 -12.06 -19.30
C VAL A 171 -8.80 -11.76 -20.00
N PRO A 172 -8.20 -10.57 -19.83
CA PRO A 172 -6.99 -10.19 -20.58
C PRO A 172 -5.78 -11.04 -20.20
N TRP A 173 -5.80 -11.61 -19.01
CA TRP A 173 -4.76 -12.51 -18.53
C TRP A 173 -5.37 -13.68 -17.79
N ASP A 174 -5.01 -14.87 -18.20
CA ASP A 174 -5.33 -16.10 -17.50
C ASP A 174 -4.24 -16.46 -16.51
N VAL A 175 -4.60 -17.11 -15.41
CA VAL A 175 -3.63 -17.59 -14.44
C VAL A 175 -2.88 -18.77 -15.05
N SER A 176 -1.55 -18.75 -15.01
CA SER A 176 -0.77 -19.84 -15.61
C SER A 176 -1.02 -21.16 -14.87
N SER A 177 -1.08 -22.26 -15.65
CA SER A 177 -1.20 -23.61 -15.09
C SER A 177 -0.04 -23.95 -14.14
N GLN A 178 1.13 -23.36 -14.34
CA GLN A 178 2.26 -23.52 -13.46
C GLN A 178 2.02 -22.90 -12.08
N LEU A 179 1.40 -21.71 -12.03
CA LEU A 179 1.05 -21.07 -10.76
C LEU A 179 -0.05 -21.86 -10.04
N LEU A 180 -1.11 -22.26 -10.75
CA LEU A 180 -2.17 -23.07 -10.16
C LEU A 180 -1.64 -24.42 -9.66
N GLY A 181 -0.74 -25.06 -10.42
CA GLY A 181 -0.10 -26.31 -10.02
C GLY A 181 0.87 -26.20 -8.82
N ALA A 182 1.28 -24.99 -8.46
CA ALA A 182 2.12 -24.75 -7.28
C ALA A 182 1.33 -24.76 -5.96
N TYR A 183 0.01 -24.63 -6.00
CA TYR A 183 -0.84 -24.76 -4.83
C TYR A 183 -1.12 -26.23 -4.52
N GLY A 184 -0.95 -26.62 -3.25
CA GLY A 184 -1.30 -27.97 -2.79
C GLY A 184 -2.81 -28.15 -2.66
N THR A 185 -3.28 -29.39 -2.63
CA THR A 185 -4.72 -29.74 -2.57
C THR A 185 -5.47 -29.20 -1.35
N ASN A 186 -4.76 -28.73 -0.33
CA ASN A 186 -5.34 -28.13 0.87
C ASN A 186 -4.95 -26.65 1.04
N ASP A 187 -4.47 -26.00 -0.03
CA ASP A 187 -4.08 -24.61 0.01
C ASP A 187 -5.29 -23.72 -0.31
N LEU A 188 -5.84 -23.10 0.72
CA LEU A 188 -7.03 -22.25 0.59
C LEU A 188 -6.80 -20.98 -0.24
N ARG A 189 -5.54 -20.64 -0.57
CA ARG A 189 -5.25 -19.49 -1.42
C ARG A 189 -5.79 -19.67 -2.84
N ASP A 190 -5.80 -20.89 -3.32
CA ASP A 190 -6.39 -21.21 -4.63
C ASP A 190 -7.88 -20.82 -4.65
N ASP A 191 -8.64 -21.26 -3.65
CA ASP A 191 -10.06 -20.99 -3.55
C ASP A 191 -10.42 -19.52 -3.28
N VAL A 192 -9.53 -18.78 -2.59
CA VAL A 192 -9.79 -17.41 -2.17
C VAL A 192 -9.35 -16.40 -3.23
N TYR A 193 -8.21 -16.61 -3.86
CA TYR A 193 -7.63 -15.63 -4.78
C TYR A 193 -8.01 -15.81 -6.24
N PHE A 194 -8.45 -17.00 -6.61
CA PHE A 194 -8.81 -17.30 -8.00
C PHE A 194 -10.26 -17.73 -8.11
N SER A 195 -10.86 -17.44 -9.25
CA SER A 195 -12.19 -17.92 -9.61
C SER A 195 -12.13 -18.59 -10.97
N THR A 196 -12.87 -19.67 -11.13
CA THR A 196 -13.07 -20.28 -12.44
C THR A 196 -14.20 -19.56 -13.15
N ASP A 197 -13.95 -19.08 -14.36
CA ASP A 197 -15.00 -18.66 -15.27
C ASP A 197 -15.63 -19.91 -15.89
N PHE A 198 -16.79 -20.30 -15.39
CA PHE A 198 -17.49 -21.48 -15.85
C PHE A 198 -17.96 -21.36 -17.30
N VAL A 199 -18.12 -20.17 -17.85
CA VAL A 199 -18.54 -19.96 -19.24
C VAL A 199 -17.41 -20.29 -20.20
N ARG A 200 -16.14 -20.11 -19.78
CA ARG A 200 -14.94 -20.27 -20.63
C ARG A 200 -13.93 -21.27 -20.11
N GLY A 201 -14.09 -21.78 -18.92
CA GLY A 201 -13.12 -22.68 -18.29
C GLY A 201 -11.78 -22.00 -17.97
N THR A 202 -11.76 -20.68 -17.86
CA THR A 202 -10.56 -19.88 -17.54
C THR A 202 -10.53 -19.50 -16.06
N TYR A 203 -9.34 -19.39 -15.49
CA TYR A 203 -9.14 -18.94 -14.12
C TYR A 203 -8.79 -17.46 -14.10
N GLY A 204 -9.53 -16.68 -13.33
CA GLY A 204 -9.26 -15.27 -13.10
C GLY A 204 -8.98 -14.99 -11.63
N SER A 205 -8.31 -13.86 -11.35
CA SER A 205 -8.10 -13.41 -9.96
C SER A 205 -9.38 -12.82 -9.39
N LYS A 206 -9.75 -13.21 -8.17
CA LYS A 206 -10.82 -12.57 -7.39
C LYS A 206 -10.41 -11.21 -6.82
N ILE A 207 -9.12 -10.91 -6.82
CA ILE A 207 -8.59 -9.66 -6.29
C ILE A 207 -9.02 -8.52 -7.21
N GLY A 208 -9.94 -7.68 -6.76
CA GLY A 208 -10.45 -6.54 -7.51
C GLY A 208 -11.90 -6.66 -7.99
N TYR A 209 -12.57 -7.78 -7.71
CA TYR A 209 -13.97 -8.00 -8.09
C TYR A 209 -14.99 -7.48 -7.07
N ASN A 210 -14.55 -7.22 -5.84
CA ASN A 210 -15.47 -6.93 -4.76
C ASN A 210 -15.28 -5.51 -4.27
N SER A 211 -16.08 -4.72 -4.79
CA SER A 211 -16.36 -3.38 -4.29
C SER A 211 -17.87 -3.21 -4.10
#